data_02c14b207142aa6a1bb7b716a5c92f5a
#
_entry.id   02c14b207142aa6a1bb7b716a5c92f5a
#
_cell.length_a   1.000
_cell.length_b   1.000
_cell.length_c   1.000
_cell.angle_alpha   90.00
_cell.angle_beta   90.00
_cell.angle_gamma   90.00
#
_symmetry.space_group_name_H-M   'P 1'
#
loop_
_entity.id
_entity.type
_entity.pdbx_description
1 polymer ?
#
loop_
_entity_poly.entity_id
_entity_poly.type
_entity_poly.pdbx_seq_one_letter_code
_entity_poly.pdbx_strand_id
1 'polypeptide(L)'
;MLKELSDMPAGVQALEAIGTVTTDDYERVFAPLIDRAREDGHRMRLLYQFGPDFECITPGALWADARLGSGYVRLLDGCAVVSDVDWIRAPARGIGRFMPCSMRLYCDGERDDAVAWLTSLPVRADVSARDMAKAYIGGSFAAVAILGRLVIAKRGK
;
A
#
# COMPACT_ATOMS: atom_id res chain seq x y z
N MET A 1 -3.23 -3.98 13.99
CA MET A 1 -4.17 -2.84 13.82
C MET A 1 -3.67 -1.94 12.71
N LEU A 2 -4.54 -1.53 11.81
CA LEU A 2 -4.26 -0.54 10.76
C LEU A 2 -4.97 0.77 11.12
N LYS A 3 -4.28 1.89 10.97
CA LYS A 3 -4.78 3.21 11.33
C LYS A 3 -4.56 4.18 10.16
N GLU A 4 -5.59 4.95 9.81
CA GLU A 4 -5.47 6.08 8.89
C GLU A 4 -4.90 7.29 9.65
N LEU A 5 -3.91 7.95 9.06
CA LEU A 5 -3.31 9.17 9.62
C LEU A 5 -3.94 10.39 8.95
N SER A 6 -4.46 11.31 9.76
CA SER A 6 -5.24 12.47 9.29
C SER A 6 -4.40 13.71 8.95
N ASP A 7 -3.18 13.80 9.45
CA ASP A 7 -2.34 15.00 9.29
C ASP A 7 -1.50 14.98 8.02
N MET A 8 -2.18 14.74 6.87
CA MET A 8 -1.50 14.65 5.57
C MET A 8 -1.88 15.79 4.64
N PRO A 9 -0.97 16.20 3.76
CA PRO A 9 -1.30 17.14 2.68
C PRO A 9 -2.40 16.60 1.77
N ALA A 10 -3.13 17.50 1.12
CA ALA A 10 -4.19 17.14 0.19
C ALA A 10 -3.70 16.15 -0.88
N GLY A 11 -4.46 15.08 -1.11
CA GLY A 11 -4.14 14.02 -2.08
C GLY A 11 -3.14 12.97 -1.60
N VAL A 12 -2.61 13.09 -0.38
CA VAL A 12 -1.80 12.06 0.26
C VAL A 12 -2.65 11.33 1.29
N GLN A 13 -2.73 10.01 1.16
CA GLN A 13 -3.36 9.13 2.12
C GLN A 13 -2.27 8.38 2.89
N ALA A 14 -2.37 8.32 4.19
CA ALA A 14 -1.37 7.66 5.01
C ALA A 14 -1.97 6.61 5.93
N LEU A 15 -1.33 5.45 5.97
CA LEU A 15 -1.69 4.32 6.81
C LEU A 15 -0.52 3.94 7.70
N GLU A 16 -0.80 3.67 8.96
CA GLU A 16 0.15 3.13 9.93
C GLU A 16 -0.27 1.74 10.36
N ALA A 17 0.65 0.79 10.23
CA ALA A 17 0.49 -0.58 10.70
C ALA A 17 1.13 -0.71 12.10
N ILE A 18 0.35 -1.13 13.09
CA ILE A 18 0.77 -1.31 14.47
C ILE A 18 0.42 -2.73 14.93
N GLY A 19 1.36 -3.42 15.54
CA GLY A 19 1.19 -4.81 15.98
C GLY A 19 0.82 -5.74 14.83
N THR A 20 -0.15 -6.59 15.05
CA THR A 20 -0.65 -7.52 14.03
C THR A 20 -1.77 -6.87 13.21
N VAL A 21 -1.63 -6.83 11.88
CA VAL A 21 -2.66 -6.37 10.94
C VAL A 21 -3.50 -7.55 10.47
N THR A 22 -4.81 -7.43 10.61
CA THR A 22 -5.81 -8.49 10.33
C THR A 22 -6.66 -8.16 9.10
N THR A 23 -7.47 -9.13 8.66
CA THR A 23 -8.46 -8.94 7.60
C THR A 23 -9.46 -7.83 7.95
N ASP A 24 -9.95 -7.81 9.20
CA ASP A 24 -10.90 -6.80 9.68
C ASP A 24 -10.30 -5.38 9.61
N ASP A 25 -8.99 -5.25 9.85
CA ASP A 25 -8.29 -3.97 9.71
C ASP A 25 -8.32 -3.48 8.26
N TYR A 26 -8.08 -4.36 7.29
CA TYR A 26 -8.15 -4.03 5.87
C TYR A 26 -9.58 -3.65 5.45
N GLU A 27 -10.57 -4.42 5.85
CA GLU A 27 -11.98 -4.15 5.52
C GLU A 27 -12.48 -2.86 6.14
N ARG A 28 -12.03 -2.53 7.34
CA ARG A 28 -12.47 -1.34 8.08
C ARG A 28 -11.77 -0.06 7.68
N VAL A 29 -10.49 -0.13 7.34
CA VAL A 29 -9.66 1.07 7.12
C VAL A 29 -9.24 1.21 5.66
N PHE A 30 -8.66 0.17 5.08
CA PHE A 30 -8.06 0.26 3.76
C PHE A 30 -9.09 0.18 2.63
N ALA A 31 -10.06 -0.72 2.72
CA ALA A 31 -11.10 -0.87 1.69
C ALA A 31 -11.91 0.43 1.49
N PRO A 32 -12.43 1.10 2.55
CA PRO A 32 -13.15 2.36 2.39
C PRO A 32 -12.31 3.48 1.75
N LEU A 33 -10.99 3.48 2.01
CA LEU A 33 -10.08 4.45 1.42
C LEU A 33 -9.96 4.24 -0.09
N ILE A 34 -9.84 2.98 -0.52
CA ILE A 34 -9.81 2.62 -1.94
C ILE A 34 -11.14 2.90 -2.61
N ASP A 35 -12.26 2.61 -1.95
CA ASP A 35 -13.59 2.86 -2.50
C ASP A 35 -13.85 4.35 -2.71
N ARG A 36 -13.46 5.21 -1.76
CA ARG A 36 -13.50 6.67 -1.93
C ARG A 36 -12.69 7.12 -3.15
N ALA A 37 -11.46 6.62 -3.31
CA ALA A 37 -10.64 6.97 -4.46
C ALA A 37 -11.25 6.51 -5.79
N ARG A 38 -11.96 5.38 -5.80
CA ARG A 38 -12.70 4.89 -6.98
C ARG A 38 -13.90 5.76 -7.31
N GLU A 39 -14.69 6.13 -6.30
CA GLU A 39 -15.89 6.96 -6.46
C GLU A 39 -15.53 8.36 -6.95
N ASP A 40 -14.48 8.95 -6.39
CA ASP A 40 -13.99 10.27 -6.79
C ASP A 40 -13.31 10.25 -8.17
N GLY A 41 -12.92 9.09 -8.68
CA GLY A 41 -12.18 8.93 -9.93
C GLY A 41 -10.78 9.53 -9.90
N HIS A 42 -10.29 9.93 -8.75
CA HIS A 42 -8.99 10.53 -8.54
C HIS A 42 -7.91 9.50 -8.22
N ARG A 43 -6.69 9.77 -8.66
CA ARG A 43 -5.53 9.01 -8.24
C ARG A 43 -5.08 9.48 -6.87
N MET A 44 -4.61 8.53 -6.06
CA MET A 44 -4.12 8.80 -4.72
C MET A 44 -2.62 8.56 -4.59
N ARG A 45 -2.02 9.17 -3.59
CA ARG A 45 -0.64 8.97 -3.19
C ARG A 45 -0.66 8.33 -1.83
N LEU A 46 -0.09 7.13 -1.72
CA LEU A 46 -0.17 6.32 -0.52
C LEU A 46 1.15 6.35 0.24
N LEU A 47 1.11 6.71 1.51
CA LEU A 47 2.17 6.46 2.47
C LEU A 47 1.76 5.29 3.35
N TYR A 48 2.59 4.25 3.40
CA TYR A 48 2.36 3.09 4.24
C TYR A 48 3.52 2.94 5.23
N GLN A 49 3.25 3.23 6.49
CA GLN A 49 4.22 3.19 7.58
C GLN A 49 4.11 1.90 8.37
N PHE A 50 5.26 1.23 8.56
CA PHE A 50 5.43 0.06 9.41
C PHE A 50 6.44 0.43 10.48
N GLY A 51 5.95 0.95 11.59
CA GLY A 51 6.78 1.41 12.70
C GLY A 51 7.38 0.27 13.52
N PRO A 52 8.13 0.60 14.58
CA PRO A 52 8.82 -0.38 15.42
C PRO A 52 7.87 -1.35 16.13
N ASP A 53 6.65 -0.95 16.39
CA ASP A 53 5.63 -1.78 17.02
C ASP A 53 4.90 -2.72 16.04
N PHE A 54 5.28 -2.71 14.77
CA PHE A 54 4.69 -3.59 13.77
C PHE A 54 5.23 -5.02 13.92
N GLU A 55 4.32 -5.99 14.06
CA GLU A 55 4.67 -7.40 14.26
C GLU A 55 4.52 -8.25 13.00
N CYS A 56 3.34 -8.26 12.42
CA CYS A 56 3.06 -9.04 11.22
C CYS A 56 1.73 -8.65 10.53
N ILE A 57 1.56 -9.16 9.32
CA ILE A 57 0.29 -9.17 8.59
C ILE A 57 -0.21 -10.61 8.57
N THR A 58 -1.47 -10.84 8.95
CA THR A 58 -2.06 -12.18 8.92
C THR A 58 -2.24 -12.68 7.48
N PRO A 59 -2.21 -14.00 7.24
CA PRO A 59 -2.49 -14.55 5.90
C PRO A 59 -3.86 -14.12 5.35
N GLY A 60 -4.86 -13.96 6.22
CA GLY A 60 -6.18 -13.46 5.85
C GLY A 60 -6.15 -12.00 5.38
N ALA A 61 -5.37 -11.14 6.05
CA ALA A 61 -5.19 -9.75 5.65
C ALA A 61 -4.46 -9.64 4.30
N LEU A 62 -3.44 -10.47 4.08
CA LEU A 62 -2.77 -10.58 2.77
C LEU A 62 -3.73 -11.02 1.67
N TRP A 63 -4.65 -11.93 1.99
CA TRP A 63 -5.67 -12.39 1.08
C TRP A 63 -6.72 -11.31 0.80
N ALA A 64 -7.10 -10.53 1.81
CA ALA A 64 -7.99 -9.37 1.65
C ALA A 64 -7.35 -8.30 0.76
N ASP A 65 -6.06 -8.01 0.94
CA ASP A 65 -5.28 -7.12 0.08
C ASP A 65 -5.26 -7.62 -1.37
N ALA A 66 -5.04 -8.91 -1.56
CA ALA A 66 -5.08 -9.54 -2.89
C ALA A 66 -6.49 -9.50 -3.52
N ARG A 67 -7.57 -9.55 -2.72
CA ARG A 67 -8.96 -9.43 -3.18
C ARG A 67 -9.36 -8.00 -3.51
N LEU A 68 -8.88 -7.01 -2.77
CA LEU A 68 -8.99 -5.59 -3.17
C LEU A 68 -8.29 -5.36 -4.51
N GLY A 69 -7.42 -6.28 -4.82
CA GLY A 69 -6.86 -6.53 -6.12
C GLY A 69 -5.68 -5.64 -6.46
N SER A 70 -4.84 -6.13 -7.31
CA SER A 70 -3.83 -5.33 -8.02
C SER A 70 -4.48 -4.14 -8.78
N GLY A 71 -5.80 -4.04 -8.75
CA GLY A 71 -6.56 -2.95 -9.30
C GLY A 71 -6.32 -1.61 -8.62
N TYR A 72 -6.21 -1.58 -7.30
CA TYR A 72 -6.02 -0.30 -6.59
C TYR A 72 -4.64 0.32 -6.86
N VAL A 73 -3.61 -0.49 -7.15
CA VAL A 73 -2.29 0.04 -7.53
C VAL A 73 -2.32 0.90 -8.78
N ARG A 74 -3.31 0.71 -9.64
CA ARG A 74 -3.55 1.57 -10.81
C ARG A 74 -4.17 2.91 -10.44
N LEU A 75 -4.76 3.01 -9.25
CA LEU A 75 -5.26 4.26 -8.69
C LEU A 75 -4.17 5.06 -7.98
N LEU A 76 -2.95 4.50 -7.86
CA LEU A 76 -1.84 5.16 -7.20
C LEU A 76 -1.01 5.96 -8.22
N ASP A 77 -0.71 7.21 -7.87
CA ASP A 77 0.34 7.99 -8.51
C ASP A 77 1.71 7.66 -7.93
N GLY A 78 1.75 7.34 -6.65
CA GLY A 78 2.94 6.91 -5.96
C GLY A 78 2.65 6.22 -4.64
N CYS A 79 3.60 5.41 -4.22
CA CYS A 79 3.57 4.71 -2.95
C CYS A 79 4.90 4.89 -2.22
N ALA A 80 4.87 5.44 -1.00
CA ALA A 80 6.00 5.50 -0.11
C ALA A 80 5.82 4.46 1.01
N VAL A 81 6.80 3.60 1.19
CA VAL A 81 6.86 2.67 2.32
C VAL A 81 7.89 3.18 3.31
N VAL A 82 7.45 3.44 4.53
CA VAL A 82 8.30 3.91 5.63
C VAL A 82 8.45 2.79 6.64
N SER A 83 9.66 2.29 6.80
CA SER A 83 9.97 1.23 7.76
C SER A 83 11.46 1.00 7.92
N ASP A 84 11.91 0.71 9.13
CA ASP A 84 13.25 0.19 9.43
C ASP A 84 13.29 -1.34 9.53
N VAL A 85 12.14 -2.00 9.36
CA VAL A 85 12.01 -3.47 9.48
C VAL A 85 12.56 -4.17 8.24
N ASP A 86 13.68 -4.87 8.35
CA ASP A 86 14.40 -5.49 7.22
C ASP A 86 13.56 -6.45 6.38
N TRP A 87 12.73 -7.28 7.03
CA TRP A 87 11.90 -8.25 6.32
C TRP A 87 10.74 -7.62 5.53
N ILE A 88 10.43 -6.32 5.78
CA ILE A 88 9.54 -5.49 4.96
C ILE A 88 10.31 -4.85 3.82
N ARG A 89 11.47 -4.28 4.14
CA ARG A 89 12.28 -3.53 3.16
C ARG A 89 12.80 -4.41 2.03
N ALA A 90 13.23 -5.63 2.34
CA ALA A 90 13.81 -6.53 1.34
C ALA A 90 12.81 -6.90 0.22
N PRO A 91 11.59 -7.41 0.51
CA PRO A 91 10.62 -7.69 -0.55
C PRO A 91 10.06 -6.42 -1.19
N ALA A 92 9.90 -5.32 -0.45
CA ALA A 92 9.40 -4.08 -1.00
C ALA A 92 10.30 -3.52 -2.12
N ARG A 93 11.63 -3.68 -2.01
CA ARG A 93 12.57 -3.34 -3.10
C ARG A 93 12.32 -4.15 -4.38
N GLY A 94 12.00 -5.43 -4.23
CA GLY A 94 11.67 -6.29 -5.38
C GLY A 94 10.33 -5.93 -6.02
N ILE A 95 9.32 -5.70 -5.19
CA ILE A 95 7.95 -5.36 -5.62
C ILE A 95 7.93 -4.02 -6.37
N GLY A 96 8.69 -3.02 -5.91
CA GLY A 96 8.70 -1.70 -6.51
C GLY A 96 9.04 -1.69 -8.01
N ARG A 97 9.76 -2.71 -8.50
CA ARG A 97 10.09 -2.85 -9.92
C ARG A 97 8.90 -3.27 -10.81
N PHE A 98 7.91 -3.89 -10.20
CA PHE A 98 6.74 -4.41 -10.89
C PHE A 98 5.49 -3.56 -10.66
N MET A 99 5.59 -2.53 -9.80
CA MET A 99 4.48 -1.63 -9.53
C MET A 99 4.22 -0.71 -10.72
N PRO A 100 2.95 -0.50 -11.10
CA PRO A 100 2.56 0.44 -12.15
C PRO A 100 2.67 1.90 -11.73
N CYS A 101 3.01 2.17 -10.47
CA CYS A 101 3.25 3.50 -9.90
C CYS A 101 4.67 3.62 -9.37
N SER A 102 5.13 4.84 -9.17
CA SER A 102 6.41 5.10 -8.52
C SER A 102 6.36 4.64 -7.07
N MET A 103 7.35 3.83 -6.65
CA MET A 103 7.45 3.36 -5.28
C MET A 103 8.82 3.69 -4.71
N ARG A 104 8.86 4.21 -3.49
CA ARG A 104 10.09 4.49 -2.73
C ARG A 104 10.01 3.94 -1.31
N LEU A 105 11.19 3.59 -0.80
CA LEU A 105 11.41 3.12 0.56
C LEU A 105 12.14 4.18 1.36
N TYR A 106 11.63 4.43 2.55
CA TYR A 106 12.20 5.37 3.51
C TYR A 106 12.44 4.68 4.85
N CYS A 107 13.36 5.21 5.65
CA CYS A 107 13.51 4.83 7.05
C CYS A 107 12.44 5.54 7.91
N ASP A 108 12.23 5.07 9.14
CA ASP A 108 11.23 5.66 10.04
C ASP A 108 11.50 7.16 10.31
N GLY A 109 12.77 7.54 10.40
CA GLY A 109 13.19 8.94 10.55
C GLY A 109 13.02 9.82 9.32
N GLU A 110 12.74 9.23 8.15
CA GLU A 110 12.60 9.94 6.85
C GLU A 110 11.13 10.11 6.43
N ARG A 111 10.19 10.01 7.36
CA ARG A 111 8.75 10.12 7.07
C ARG A 111 8.40 11.44 6.38
N ASP A 112 8.98 12.56 6.83
CA ASP A 112 8.71 13.88 6.25
C ASP A 112 9.23 13.98 4.81
N ASP A 113 10.36 13.37 4.52
CA ASP A 113 10.91 13.26 3.16
C ASP A 113 10.00 12.40 2.26
N ALA A 114 9.42 11.34 2.82
CA ALA A 114 8.45 10.50 2.10
C ALA A 114 7.19 11.30 1.74
N VAL A 115 6.66 12.10 2.67
CA VAL A 115 5.50 12.98 2.44
C VAL A 115 5.85 14.06 1.40
N ALA A 116 7.01 14.70 1.53
CA ALA A 116 7.48 15.71 0.58
C ALA A 116 7.62 15.13 -0.84
N TRP A 117 8.19 13.92 -0.96
CA TRP A 117 8.29 13.25 -2.24
C TRP A 117 6.92 12.93 -2.84
N LEU A 118 5.99 12.35 -2.07
CA LEU A 118 4.62 12.07 -2.54
C LEU A 118 3.93 13.34 -3.02
N THR A 119 4.09 14.45 -2.30
CA THR A 119 3.52 15.75 -2.65
C THR A 119 4.11 16.31 -3.95
N SER A 120 5.39 16.05 -4.21
CA SER A 120 6.10 16.51 -5.42
C SER A 120 5.75 15.75 -6.70
N LEU A 121 5.06 14.60 -6.59
CA LEU A 121 4.70 13.83 -7.77
C LEU A 121 3.75 14.61 -8.69
N PRO A 122 3.92 14.51 -10.02
CA PRO A 122 3.00 15.17 -10.94
C PRO A 122 1.58 14.60 -10.78
N VAL A 123 0.60 15.46 -10.84
CA VAL A 123 -0.81 15.05 -10.88
C VAL A 123 -1.07 14.44 -12.25
N ARG A 124 -1.32 13.14 -12.29
CA ARG A 124 -1.73 12.46 -13.51
C ARG A 124 -3.21 12.73 -13.76
N ALA A 125 -3.62 12.62 -15.03
CA ALA A 125 -5.02 12.71 -15.40
C ALA A 125 -5.86 11.68 -14.61
N ASP A 126 -7.10 12.04 -14.35
CA ASP A 126 -8.06 11.17 -13.68
C ASP A 126 -8.12 9.77 -14.32
N VAL A 127 -8.47 8.79 -13.51
CA VAL A 127 -8.51 7.39 -13.94
C VAL A 127 -9.55 7.25 -15.06
N SER A 128 -9.12 6.81 -16.23
CA SER A 128 -10.07 6.56 -17.33
C SER A 128 -11.03 5.42 -16.97
N ALA A 129 -12.25 5.45 -17.49
CA ALA A 129 -13.23 4.37 -17.32
C ALA A 129 -12.65 2.99 -17.73
N ARG A 130 -11.70 2.98 -18.64
CA ARG A 130 -10.99 1.78 -19.12
C ARG A 130 -10.00 1.25 -18.08
N ASP A 131 -9.30 2.14 -17.36
CA ASP A 131 -8.38 1.77 -16.28
C ASP A 131 -9.17 1.34 -15.04
N MET A 132 -10.31 1.96 -14.77
CA MET A 132 -11.26 1.54 -13.75
C MET A 132 -11.79 0.12 -14.02
N ALA A 133 -12.24 -0.18 -15.24
CA ALA A 133 -12.70 -1.51 -15.60
C ALA A 133 -11.60 -2.56 -15.46
N LYS A 134 -10.36 -2.25 -15.87
CA LYS A 134 -9.20 -3.14 -15.68
C LYS A 134 -8.82 -3.32 -14.22
N ALA A 135 -9.05 -2.30 -13.39
CA ALA A 135 -8.84 -2.37 -11.95
C ALA A 135 -9.77 -3.39 -11.26
N TYR A 136 -10.96 -3.61 -11.80
CA TYR A 136 -11.88 -4.63 -11.31
C TYR A 136 -11.56 -6.06 -11.79
N ILE A 137 -10.91 -6.22 -12.94
CA ILE A 137 -10.75 -7.52 -13.63
C ILE A 137 -9.35 -8.15 -13.39
N GLY A 138 -8.32 -7.37 -13.08
CA GLY A 138 -6.91 -7.77 -13.22
C GLY A 138 -6.17 -8.22 -11.96
N GLY A 139 -6.85 -8.51 -10.84
CA GLY A 139 -6.25 -8.45 -9.50
C GLY A 139 -5.63 -9.68 -8.88
N SER A 140 -5.78 -10.87 -9.41
CA SER A 140 -5.68 -12.06 -8.54
C SER A 140 -4.32 -12.76 -8.48
N PHE A 141 -3.39 -12.57 -9.40
CA PHE A 141 -2.24 -13.50 -9.51
C PHE A 141 -0.87 -12.96 -9.06
N ALA A 142 -0.58 -11.70 -9.19
CA ALA A 142 0.76 -11.18 -8.89
C ALA A 142 1.02 -10.96 -7.39
N ALA A 143 0.03 -10.50 -6.63
CA ALA A 143 0.15 -10.24 -5.20
C ALA A 143 0.33 -11.54 -4.37
N VAL A 144 -0.36 -12.61 -4.74
CA VAL A 144 -0.30 -13.91 -4.03
C VAL A 144 1.09 -14.55 -4.11
N ALA A 145 1.75 -14.46 -5.25
CA ALA A 145 3.09 -15.06 -5.42
C ALA A 145 4.18 -14.34 -4.61
N ILE A 146 4.03 -13.03 -4.44
CA ILE A 146 5.02 -12.19 -3.74
C ILE A 146 4.81 -12.30 -2.22
N LEU A 147 3.57 -12.32 -1.77
CA LEU A 147 3.20 -12.39 -0.35
C LEU A 147 3.40 -13.79 0.24
N GLY A 148 3.26 -14.85 -0.56
CA GLY A 148 3.61 -16.22 -0.14
C GLY A 148 5.07 -16.36 0.29
N ARG A 149 5.99 -15.60 -0.30
CA ARG A 149 7.40 -15.59 0.10
C ARG A 149 7.65 -14.84 1.42
N LEU A 150 6.85 -13.85 1.75
CA LEU A 150 6.93 -13.07 3.00
C LEU A 150 6.58 -13.92 4.23
N VAL A 151 5.57 -14.77 4.12
CA VAL A 151 5.13 -15.66 5.21
C VAL A 151 6.15 -16.77 5.45
N ILE A 152 6.81 -17.27 4.41
CA ILE A 152 7.80 -18.37 4.50
C ILE A 152 9.11 -17.86 5.14
N ALA A 153 9.52 -16.64 4.90
CA ALA A 153 10.76 -16.08 5.45
C ALA A 153 10.75 -15.94 6.99
N LYS A 154 9.58 -15.82 7.63
CA LYS A 154 9.45 -15.71 9.09
C LYS A 154 9.43 -17.09 9.79
N ARG A 155 9.17 -18.20 9.08
CA ARG A 155 9.17 -19.57 9.67
C ARG A 155 10.53 -20.24 9.73
N GLY A 156 11.56 -19.61 9.22
CA GLY A 156 12.92 -20.16 9.13
C GLY A 156 13.93 -19.64 10.15
N LYS A 157 13.46 -19.04 11.28
CA LYS A 157 14.35 -18.71 12.41
C LYS A 157 13.79 -19.25 13.70
#